data_97460078c02dce8d9d8d175c1e08bf63
#
_entry.id   97460078c02dce8d9d8d175c1e08bf63
#
_cell.length_a   1.000
_cell.length_b   1.000
_cell.length_c   1.000
_cell.angle_alpha   90.00
_cell.angle_beta   90.00
_cell.angle_gamma   90.00
#
_symmetry.space_group_name_H-M   'P 1'
#
loop_
_entity.id
_entity.type
_entity.pdbx_description
1 polymer ?
#
loop_
_entity_poly.entity_id
_entity_poly.type
_entity_poly.pdbx_seq_one_letter_code
_entity_poly.pdbx_strand_id
1 'polypeptide(L)'
;MKCLWKKVICGALVAGMLAQCPQSIYAEDAANTATVTDTESNHVTPDTTQQPDDTKQPGDTQQPDDTQQPGDIQQPDDIQQPEELPQPSAVEGLHTTKQGKTKVYLEWEESSDATSYVIYRKTAGGEYKKLAERSKPSYTDKNVSSGKTYTYKIVAKNEQKEADEAAKVTFSNTEAVQIRSQKYTYSQMKKDMQELAQQYSDYCEMTKIGTSVQGRGIYDFAIGNPDAEESLLIVSTLHAREYICSAVMMKEIQYYLENYNGTIGGVKMSNVLQKMQIHYIVMANPDGVTISQTKHSRWKSNGRGVDLNRNFPAKHFIPGGKKGEQGYSGPKALSEPESYAVATLTRQLMKQQNLQGVVNYHAMGRIIYGDCTKGSLKKDTYKMYDIAKKITGYSKAPDSGSGKSWGGQYREYVMDLLNKPSITIEIGSSVALCPHWQYEIEFQKNRYVVVRIANALK
;
A
#
# COMPACT_ATOMS: atom_id res chain seq x y z
N MET A 1 -15.74 -24.26 -0.88
CA MET A 1 -15.69 -23.88 0.53
C MET A 1 -15.23 -22.43 0.57
N LYS A 2 -16.17 -21.51 0.78
CA LYS A 2 -15.92 -20.06 0.86
C LYS A 2 -15.58 -19.76 2.32
N CYS A 3 -14.37 -19.26 2.58
CA CYS A 3 -13.96 -18.85 3.91
C CYS A 3 -14.41 -17.40 4.12
N LEU A 4 -15.39 -17.20 4.99
CA LEU A 4 -15.83 -15.88 5.45
C LEU A 4 -14.74 -15.30 6.36
N TRP A 5 -14.17 -14.18 5.97
CA TRP A 5 -13.24 -13.43 6.78
C TRP A 5 -13.99 -12.48 7.72
N LYS A 6 -14.04 -12.83 8.99
CA LYS A 6 -14.44 -11.88 10.03
C LYS A 6 -13.21 -11.07 10.46
N LYS A 7 -13.22 -9.77 10.19
CA LYS A 7 -12.28 -8.82 10.80
C LYS A 7 -12.56 -8.75 12.30
N VAL A 8 -11.69 -9.34 13.11
CA VAL A 8 -11.63 -9.09 14.54
C VAL A 8 -10.74 -7.88 14.78
N ILE A 9 -11.36 -6.75 15.07
CA ILE A 9 -10.67 -5.56 15.57
C ILE A 9 -10.25 -5.85 17.01
N CYS A 10 -8.98 -6.17 17.23
CA CYS A 10 -8.42 -6.28 18.58
C CYS A 10 -8.01 -4.88 19.05
N GLY A 11 -8.93 -4.19 19.72
CA GLY A 11 -8.66 -2.95 20.44
C GLY A 11 -7.91 -3.26 21.73
N ALA A 12 -6.60 -3.04 21.75
CA ALA A 12 -5.85 -3.03 23.01
C ALA A 12 -5.96 -1.64 23.65
N LEU A 13 -6.74 -1.56 24.70
CA LEU A 13 -6.74 -0.46 25.67
C LEU A 13 -5.36 -0.42 26.35
N VAL A 14 -4.61 0.65 26.13
CA VAL A 14 -3.50 1.04 27.02
C VAL A 14 -3.96 2.26 27.80
N ALA A 15 -4.17 2.02 29.09
CA ALA A 15 -4.50 3.04 30.09
C ALA A 15 -3.35 4.05 30.21
N GLY A 16 -3.74 5.34 30.32
CA GLY A 16 -2.83 6.45 30.38
C GLY A 16 -2.06 6.60 31.69
N MET A 17 -0.94 7.26 31.58
CA MET A 17 -0.38 8.11 32.62
C MET A 17 -0.02 9.45 32.02
N LEU A 18 -0.77 10.46 32.41
CA LEU A 18 -0.50 11.87 32.18
C LEU A 18 0.72 12.29 32.99
N ALA A 19 1.74 12.77 32.32
CA ALA A 19 2.72 13.63 32.93
C ALA A 19 2.69 14.98 32.21
N GLN A 20 2.22 15.99 32.95
CA GLN A 20 2.24 17.40 32.57
C GLN A 20 3.67 17.92 32.50
N CYS A 21 3.99 18.71 31.51
CA CYS A 21 5.02 19.74 31.56
C CYS A 21 4.72 20.86 30.55
N PRO A 22 5.17 22.11 30.83
CA PRO A 22 4.35 23.30 30.62
C PRO A 22 4.60 24.02 29.28
N GLN A 23 3.62 24.90 28.98
CA GLN A 23 3.62 25.88 27.89
C GLN A 23 4.68 26.98 28.06
N SER A 24 5.29 27.41 26.99
CA SER A 24 5.75 28.79 26.75
C SER A 24 5.54 29.13 25.30
N ILE A 25 4.56 29.89 25.00
CA ILE A 25 4.41 31.28 24.58
C ILE A 25 5.61 31.79 23.74
N TYR A 26 5.34 32.05 22.48
CA TYR A 26 5.69 33.29 21.80
C TYR A 26 4.69 33.55 20.67
N ALA A 27 4.17 34.78 20.72
CA ALA A 27 3.17 35.38 19.87
C ALA A 27 3.80 36.11 18.66
N GLU A 28 2.92 36.31 17.66
CA GLU A 28 2.72 37.51 16.82
C GLU A 28 3.82 37.97 15.86
N ASP A 29 3.39 38.14 14.60
CA ASP A 29 3.02 39.39 13.92
C ASP A 29 2.39 39.05 12.56
N ALA A 30 1.26 39.39 12.27
CA ALA A 30 0.43 40.53 11.85
C ALA A 30 0.77 41.10 10.46
N ALA A 31 -0.27 41.01 9.65
CA ALA A 31 -0.81 42.00 8.69
C ALA A 31 -0.02 42.39 7.43
N ASN A 32 -0.62 42.23 6.27
CA ASN A 32 -1.11 43.40 5.54
C ASN A 32 -2.17 43.05 4.49
N THR A 33 -3.22 43.80 4.55
CA THR A 33 -4.38 44.03 3.70
C THR A 33 -4.04 44.62 2.33
N ALA A 34 -4.79 44.26 1.32
CA ALA A 34 -5.21 45.20 0.27
C ALA A 34 -6.53 44.77 -0.40
N THR A 35 -7.55 45.48 -0.11
CA THR A 35 -8.86 45.64 -0.78
C THR A 35 -8.73 46.48 -2.02
N VAL A 36 -9.46 46.15 -3.10
CA VAL A 36 -10.07 47.06 -4.08
C VAL A 36 -11.25 46.28 -4.69
N THR A 37 -12.47 46.57 -4.34
CA THR A 37 -13.60 47.39 -4.79
C THR A 37 -13.98 47.27 -6.26
N ASP A 38 -15.27 46.88 -6.42
CA ASP A 38 -16.38 47.41 -7.19
C ASP A 38 -16.28 47.57 -8.73
N THR A 39 -17.29 47.09 -9.41
CA THR A 39 -18.48 47.81 -9.88
C THR A 39 -19.36 46.89 -10.72
N GLU A 40 -20.65 46.79 -10.38
CA GLU A 40 -21.90 47.19 -11.04
C GLU A 40 -21.93 46.98 -12.57
N SER A 41 -22.97 46.60 -13.25
CA SER A 41 -24.43 46.62 -13.07
C SER A 41 -25.11 46.15 -14.37
N ASN A 42 -26.39 45.83 -14.26
CA ASN A 42 -27.55 45.97 -15.11
C ASN A 42 -28.07 44.69 -15.79
N HIS A 43 -29.12 44.15 -15.28
CA HIS A 43 -30.56 44.47 -15.40
C HIS A 43 -31.03 44.75 -16.84
N VAL A 44 -31.84 43.83 -17.40
CA VAL A 44 -33.05 44.11 -18.23
C VAL A 44 -33.84 42.80 -18.40
N THR A 45 -35.05 42.75 -17.85
CA THR A 45 -36.24 42.10 -18.39
C THR A 45 -37.01 43.16 -19.17
N PRO A 46 -37.86 42.85 -20.13
CA PRO A 46 -39.25 42.48 -19.94
C PRO A 46 -39.80 41.51 -21.01
N ASP A 47 -40.80 40.79 -20.73
CA ASP A 47 -42.25 40.94 -20.68
C ASP A 47 -43.00 40.45 -21.95
N THR A 48 -44.12 39.85 -21.62
CA THR A 48 -45.44 39.82 -22.29
C THR A 48 -45.78 38.81 -23.38
N THR A 49 -46.79 38.01 -22.96
CA THR A 49 -48.12 37.74 -23.55
C THR A 49 -48.19 36.92 -24.84
N GLN A 50 -49.04 35.92 -24.91
CA GLN A 50 -50.50 35.88 -24.98
C GLN A 50 -51.01 34.43 -25.18
N GLN A 51 -52.08 34.15 -24.45
CA GLN A 51 -53.09 33.10 -24.80
C GLN A 51 -54.11 33.70 -25.76
N PRO A 52 -54.81 32.90 -26.60
CA PRO A 52 -56.25 32.75 -26.43
C PRO A 52 -56.71 31.30 -26.69
N ASP A 53 -57.56 30.76 -25.90
CA ASP A 53 -58.98 30.59 -25.82
C ASP A 53 -59.70 30.26 -27.18
N ASP A 54 -60.40 29.12 -27.20
CA ASP A 54 -61.80 28.99 -27.58
C ASP A 54 -62.31 27.53 -27.69
N THR A 55 -63.18 27.24 -26.75
CA THR A 55 -64.51 26.61 -26.81
C THR A 55 -64.93 25.77 -28.04
N LYS A 56 -65.49 24.57 -27.80
CA LYS A 56 -66.90 24.19 -28.07
C LYS A 56 -67.20 22.75 -27.73
N GLN A 57 -68.14 22.59 -26.81
CA GLN A 57 -69.12 21.46 -26.76
C GLN A 57 -70.41 21.99 -27.51
N PRO A 58 -71.28 21.22 -28.10
CA PRO A 58 -72.25 20.38 -27.41
C PRO A 58 -72.80 19.17 -28.24
N GLY A 59 -73.64 18.34 -27.60
CA GLY A 59 -74.67 17.59 -28.29
C GLY A 59 -75.05 16.24 -27.73
N ASP A 60 -76.11 16.28 -26.92
CA ASP A 60 -76.98 15.19 -26.54
C ASP A 60 -77.42 14.32 -27.71
N THR A 61 -77.67 13.01 -27.50
CA THR A 61 -79.05 12.41 -27.61
C THR A 61 -79.07 10.89 -27.42
N GLN A 62 -79.95 10.47 -26.49
CA GLN A 62 -80.89 9.31 -26.51
C GLN A 62 -80.39 7.89 -26.24
N GLN A 63 -80.88 7.46 -25.10
CA GLN A 63 -81.14 6.06 -24.70
C GLN A 63 -82.29 5.49 -25.57
N PRO A 64 -82.32 4.15 -25.82
CA PRO A 64 -83.49 3.39 -25.48
C PRO A 64 -83.21 2.15 -24.60
N ASP A 65 -84.13 1.98 -23.74
CA ASP A 65 -84.53 0.86 -22.92
C ASP A 65 -84.63 -0.46 -23.72
N ASP A 66 -84.03 -1.56 -23.20
CA ASP A 66 -84.74 -2.84 -23.22
C ASP A 66 -84.09 -3.86 -22.27
N THR A 67 -84.90 -4.34 -21.39
CA THR A 67 -84.73 -5.45 -20.45
C THR A 67 -84.41 -6.76 -21.13
N GLN A 68 -83.34 -7.44 -20.70
CA GLN A 68 -83.29 -8.90 -20.58
C GLN A 68 -82.14 -9.30 -19.65
N GLN A 69 -82.48 -9.97 -18.54
CA GLN A 69 -81.55 -10.69 -17.70
C GLN A 69 -81.18 -12.00 -18.35
N PRO A 70 -79.96 -12.39 -18.45
CA PRO A 70 -79.52 -13.77 -18.44
C PRO A 70 -78.42 -14.04 -17.40
N GLY A 71 -78.60 -15.08 -16.67
CA GLY A 71 -77.67 -16.10 -16.30
C GLY A 71 -76.39 -15.74 -15.63
N ASP A 72 -76.15 -16.36 -14.47
CA ASP A 72 -74.89 -16.43 -13.71
C ASP A 72 -73.67 -16.48 -14.63
N ILE A 73 -72.91 -15.37 -14.65
CA ILE A 73 -71.59 -15.38 -15.16
C ILE A 73 -70.67 -15.59 -13.93
N GLN A 74 -70.07 -16.79 -13.86
CA GLN A 74 -68.95 -17.09 -12.96
C GLN A 74 -67.92 -15.91 -13.02
N GLN A 75 -67.60 -15.35 -11.88
CA GLN A 75 -66.49 -14.42 -11.74
C GLN A 75 -65.22 -15.05 -12.33
N PRO A 76 -64.46 -14.35 -13.16
CA PRO A 76 -63.16 -14.83 -13.55
C PRO A 76 -62.29 -14.94 -12.30
N ASP A 77 -61.57 -16.08 -12.22
CA ASP A 77 -60.56 -16.36 -11.18
C ASP A 77 -59.74 -15.15 -10.84
N ASP A 78 -59.51 -14.94 -9.53
CA ASP A 78 -58.59 -13.96 -8.96
C ASP A 78 -57.31 -13.90 -9.80
N ILE A 79 -57.18 -12.85 -10.57
CA ILE A 79 -55.85 -12.46 -11.10
C ILE A 79 -55.03 -12.13 -9.87
N GLN A 80 -54.27 -13.12 -9.38
CA GLN A 80 -53.24 -12.85 -8.34
C GLN A 80 -52.38 -11.71 -8.84
N GLN A 81 -52.43 -10.58 -8.16
CA GLN A 81 -51.48 -9.50 -8.41
C GLN A 81 -50.07 -10.08 -8.25
N PRO A 82 -49.16 -9.78 -9.18
CA PRO A 82 -47.79 -10.24 -9.04
C PRO A 82 -47.23 -9.84 -7.65
N GLU A 83 -46.71 -10.80 -6.92
CA GLU A 83 -46.14 -10.59 -5.60
C GLU A 83 -45.05 -9.50 -5.68
N GLU A 84 -45.20 -8.48 -4.88
CA GLU A 84 -44.27 -7.36 -4.90
C GLU A 84 -42.94 -7.78 -4.24
N LEU A 85 -41.85 -7.83 -5.02
CA LEU A 85 -40.55 -8.23 -4.51
C LEU A 85 -40.03 -7.20 -3.48
N PRO A 86 -39.37 -7.66 -2.42
CA PRO A 86 -38.75 -6.77 -1.44
C PRO A 86 -37.70 -5.87 -2.11
N GLN A 87 -37.45 -4.70 -1.51
CA GLN A 87 -36.44 -3.76 -1.95
C GLN A 87 -35.04 -4.33 -1.69
N PRO A 88 -34.13 -4.36 -2.68
CA PRO A 88 -32.75 -4.76 -2.43
C PRO A 88 -32.05 -3.84 -1.44
N SER A 89 -31.22 -4.40 -0.55
CA SER A 89 -30.37 -3.58 0.31
C SER A 89 -29.30 -2.84 -0.49
N ALA A 90 -28.81 -1.73 0.06
CA ALA A 90 -27.67 -1.02 -0.51
C ALA A 90 -26.42 -1.91 -0.55
N VAL A 91 -25.54 -1.65 -1.52
CA VAL A 91 -24.25 -2.33 -1.63
C VAL A 91 -23.31 -1.85 -0.51
N GLU A 92 -22.72 -2.80 0.23
CA GLU A 92 -21.72 -2.55 1.28
C GLU A 92 -20.37 -3.13 0.86
N GLY A 93 -19.29 -2.75 1.57
CA GLY A 93 -17.95 -3.31 1.39
C GLY A 93 -17.30 -3.00 0.03
N LEU A 94 -17.85 -2.06 -0.77
CA LEU A 94 -17.32 -1.76 -2.10
C LEU A 94 -15.89 -1.21 -2.03
N HIS A 95 -14.97 -1.93 -2.66
CA HIS A 95 -13.57 -1.52 -2.78
C HIS A 95 -13.01 -1.81 -4.17
N THR A 96 -11.79 -1.30 -4.43
CA THR A 96 -11.12 -1.46 -5.73
C THR A 96 -9.69 -1.92 -5.53
N THR A 97 -9.25 -2.87 -6.36
CA THR A 97 -7.86 -3.32 -6.40
C THR A 97 -7.29 -3.21 -7.81
N LYS A 98 -6.18 -2.50 -7.93
CA LYS A 98 -5.49 -2.35 -9.21
C LYS A 98 -4.92 -3.68 -9.71
N GLN A 99 -5.16 -4.03 -10.97
CA GLN A 99 -4.65 -5.25 -11.61
C GLN A 99 -3.81 -4.89 -12.85
N GLY A 100 -2.56 -4.47 -12.63
CA GLY A 100 -1.67 -4.00 -13.69
C GLY A 100 -1.99 -2.58 -14.14
N LYS A 101 -1.62 -2.23 -15.38
CA LYS A 101 -1.68 -0.83 -15.87
C LYS A 101 -3.04 -0.41 -16.43
N THR A 102 -3.86 -1.37 -16.85
CA THR A 102 -5.11 -1.10 -17.60
C THR A 102 -6.34 -1.72 -17.00
N LYS A 103 -6.23 -2.34 -15.82
CA LYS A 103 -7.33 -3.07 -15.19
C LYS A 103 -7.49 -2.66 -13.74
N VAL A 104 -8.74 -2.61 -13.28
CA VAL A 104 -9.11 -2.52 -11.88
C VAL A 104 -10.19 -3.56 -11.58
N TYR A 105 -10.05 -4.25 -10.48
CA TYR A 105 -11.02 -5.17 -9.94
C TYR A 105 -11.85 -4.43 -8.90
N LEU A 106 -13.16 -4.61 -8.96
CA LEU A 106 -14.12 -4.12 -7.99
C LEU A 106 -14.76 -5.33 -7.31
N GLU A 107 -14.90 -5.27 -6.02
CA GLU A 107 -15.61 -6.27 -5.21
C GLU A 107 -16.45 -5.57 -4.15
N TRP A 108 -17.57 -6.21 -3.77
CA TRP A 108 -18.47 -5.73 -2.75
C TRP A 108 -19.18 -6.90 -2.08
N GLU A 109 -19.91 -6.65 -1.01
CA GLU A 109 -20.69 -7.67 -0.31
C GLU A 109 -22.00 -7.95 -1.03
N GLU A 110 -22.52 -9.19 -0.93
CA GLU A 110 -23.82 -9.54 -1.50
C GLU A 110 -24.93 -8.75 -0.79
N SER A 111 -25.79 -8.07 -1.56
CA SER A 111 -26.96 -7.34 -1.04
C SER A 111 -28.16 -8.28 -0.95
N SER A 112 -28.92 -8.21 0.16
CA SER A 112 -30.16 -8.96 0.29
C SER A 112 -31.15 -8.56 -0.78
N ASP A 113 -31.95 -9.51 -1.25
CA ASP A 113 -33.01 -9.32 -2.24
C ASP A 113 -32.56 -8.80 -3.61
N ALA A 114 -31.23 -8.75 -3.85
CA ALA A 114 -30.65 -8.40 -5.14
C ALA A 114 -30.42 -9.65 -6.00
N THR A 115 -30.82 -9.59 -7.27
CA THR A 115 -30.49 -10.60 -8.28
C THR A 115 -29.38 -10.18 -9.21
N SER A 116 -29.10 -8.87 -9.27
CA SER A 116 -28.02 -8.29 -10.08
C SER A 116 -27.54 -6.93 -9.56
N TYR A 117 -26.43 -6.48 -10.13
CA TYR A 117 -25.77 -5.21 -9.81
C TYR A 117 -25.48 -4.46 -11.10
N VAL A 118 -25.85 -3.18 -11.15
CA VAL A 118 -25.51 -2.30 -12.28
C VAL A 118 -24.29 -1.48 -11.93
N ILE A 119 -23.27 -1.61 -12.76
CA ILE A 119 -21.97 -0.95 -12.58
C ILE A 119 -21.88 0.27 -13.50
N TYR A 120 -21.64 1.43 -12.93
CA TYR A 120 -21.41 2.67 -13.63
C TYR A 120 -20.01 3.21 -13.36
N ARG A 121 -19.47 3.95 -14.31
CA ARG A 121 -18.18 4.64 -14.19
C ARG A 121 -18.26 6.06 -14.73
N LYS A 122 -17.58 6.99 -14.07
CA LYS A 122 -17.26 8.32 -14.61
C LYS A 122 -15.79 8.66 -14.41
N THR A 123 -15.26 9.55 -15.24
CA THR A 123 -14.01 10.27 -15.00
C THR A 123 -14.29 11.57 -14.22
N ALA A 124 -13.24 12.21 -13.69
CA ALA A 124 -13.38 13.50 -13.03
C ALA A 124 -14.08 14.53 -13.96
N GLY A 125 -15.11 15.19 -13.46
CA GLY A 125 -15.92 16.15 -14.23
C GLY A 125 -16.85 15.54 -15.29
N GLY A 126 -16.87 14.21 -15.45
CA GLY A 126 -17.74 13.53 -16.42
C GLY A 126 -19.01 12.94 -15.80
N GLU A 127 -19.89 12.45 -16.65
CA GLU A 127 -21.15 11.79 -16.30
C GLU A 127 -20.96 10.29 -16.10
N TYR A 128 -21.82 9.66 -15.27
CA TYR A 128 -21.86 8.22 -15.11
C TYR A 128 -22.35 7.50 -16.37
N LYS A 129 -21.56 6.55 -16.85
CA LYS A 129 -21.92 5.65 -17.94
C LYS A 129 -22.01 4.24 -17.43
N LYS A 130 -23.09 3.51 -17.79
CA LYS A 130 -23.24 2.09 -17.48
C LYS A 130 -22.13 1.30 -18.18
N LEU A 131 -21.40 0.48 -17.41
CA LEU A 131 -20.35 -0.41 -17.92
C LEU A 131 -20.86 -1.84 -18.09
N ALA A 132 -21.62 -2.32 -17.12
CA ALA A 132 -22.05 -3.71 -17.07
C ALA A 132 -23.22 -3.89 -16.10
N GLU A 133 -23.81 -5.06 -16.18
CA GLU A 133 -24.72 -5.62 -15.20
C GLU A 133 -24.24 -7.04 -14.87
N ARG A 134 -24.21 -7.40 -13.59
CA ARG A 134 -23.64 -8.67 -13.10
C ARG A 134 -24.51 -9.25 -11.99
N SER A 135 -24.66 -10.58 -11.98
CA SER A 135 -25.28 -11.30 -10.87
C SER A 135 -24.31 -11.58 -9.72
N LYS A 136 -23.00 -11.48 -9.95
CA LYS A 136 -21.97 -11.67 -8.91
C LYS A 136 -21.54 -10.32 -8.36
N PRO A 137 -21.18 -10.23 -7.06
CA PRO A 137 -20.77 -9.01 -6.41
C PRO A 137 -19.33 -8.60 -6.76
N SER A 138 -18.96 -8.68 -8.02
CA SER A 138 -17.63 -8.29 -8.50
C SER A 138 -17.62 -7.93 -9.98
N TYR A 139 -16.68 -7.07 -10.36
CA TYR A 139 -16.48 -6.65 -11.75
C TYR A 139 -15.01 -6.29 -12.02
N THR A 140 -14.50 -6.64 -13.21
CA THR A 140 -13.19 -6.16 -13.67
C THR A 140 -13.36 -5.17 -14.82
N ASP A 141 -13.03 -3.92 -14.59
CA ASP A 141 -12.86 -2.94 -15.65
C ASP A 141 -11.48 -3.11 -16.30
N LYS A 142 -11.48 -3.47 -17.59
CA LYS A 142 -10.25 -3.72 -18.36
C LYS A 142 -9.76 -2.49 -19.14
N ASN A 143 -10.48 -1.36 -19.03
CA ASN A 143 -10.27 -0.17 -19.84
C ASN A 143 -10.00 1.08 -18.98
N VAL A 144 -9.07 0.98 -18.03
CA VAL A 144 -8.59 2.13 -17.26
C VAL A 144 -7.26 2.62 -17.83
N SER A 145 -7.14 3.92 -18.05
CA SER A 145 -5.93 4.55 -18.60
C SER A 145 -5.05 5.10 -17.48
N SER A 146 -3.74 4.99 -17.65
CA SER A 146 -2.78 5.59 -16.72
C SER A 146 -2.98 7.11 -16.59
N GLY A 147 -2.78 7.64 -15.39
CA GLY A 147 -2.94 9.06 -15.07
C GLY A 147 -4.39 9.53 -14.93
N LYS A 148 -5.38 8.64 -14.98
CA LYS A 148 -6.79 8.99 -14.86
C LYS A 148 -7.36 8.53 -13.52
N THR A 149 -8.31 9.31 -13.02
CA THR A 149 -9.13 8.98 -11.85
C THR A 149 -10.54 8.66 -12.31
N TYR A 150 -11.08 7.58 -11.78
CA TYR A 150 -12.42 7.07 -12.07
C TYR A 150 -13.23 7.00 -10.78
N THR A 151 -14.54 7.31 -10.86
CA THR A 151 -15.47 7.00 -9.78
C THR A 151 -16.44 5.95 -10.30
N TYR A 152 -16.53 4.84 -9.59
CA TYR A 152 -17.51 3.78 -9.85
C TYR A 152 -18.71 3.97 -8.94
N LYS A 153 -19.89 3.62 -9.47
CA LYS A 153 -21.14 3.57 -8.76
C LYS A 153 -21.77 2.20 -9.01
N ILE A 154 -22.16 1.50 -7.95
CA ILE A 154 -22.81 0.20 -8.00
C ILE A 154 -24.20 0.34 -7.41
N VAL A 155 -25.20 -0.17 -8.13
CA VAL A 155 -26.60 -0.22 -7.71
C VAL A 155 -27.03 -1.67 -7.68
N ALA A 156 -27.50 -2.14 -6.54
CA ALA A 156 -28.13 -3.46 -6.41
C ALA A 156 -29.56 -3.39 -6.95
N LYS A 157 -30.03 -4.41 -7.65
CA LYS A 157 -31.41 -4.48 -8.15
C LYS A 157 -31.92 -5.92 -8.20
N ASN A 158 -33.24 -6.05 -8.18
CA ASN A 158 -33.97 -7.24 -8.61
C ASN A 158 -34.81 -6.94 -9.86
N GLU A 159 -35.77 -7.80 -10.21
CA GLU A 159 -36.57 -7.63 -11.42
C GLU A 159 -37.52 -6.43 -11.37
N GLN A 160 -37.90 -5.99 -10.17
CA GLN A 160 -38.90 -4.93 -9.98
C GLN A 160 -38.32 -3.62 -9.44
N LYS A 161 -37.26 -3.68 -8.61
CA LYS A 161 -36.77 -2.53 -7.85
C LYS A 161 -35.23 -2.41 -7.87
N GLU A 162 -34.74 -1.18 -7.73
CA GLU A 162 -33.35 -0.88 -7.45
C GLU A 162 -33.20 -0.45 -5.97
N ALA A 163 -32.04 -0.69 -5.37
CA ALA A 163 -31.73 -0.18 -4.05
C ALA A 163 -31.80 1.36 -3.99
N ASP A 164 -32.29 1.91 -2.90
CA ASP A 164 -32.45 3.36 -2.72
C ASP A 164 -31.13 4.11 -2.78
N GLU A 165 -30.07 3.47 -2.29
CA GLU A 165 -28.73 4.05 -2.25
C GLU A 165 -27.73 3.25 -3.09
N ALA A 166 -26.89 3.97 -3.81
CA ALA A 166 -25.80 3.42 -4.60
C ALA A 166 -24.45 3.56 -3.89
N ALA A 167 -23.71 2.48 -3.78
CA ALA A 167 -22.33 2.54 -3.32
C ALA A 167 -21.42 3.25 -4.33
N LYS A 168 -20.43 3.99 -3.83
CA LYS A 168 -19.47 4.71 -4.68
C LYS A 168 -18.05 4.52 -4.15
N VAL A 169 -17.10 4.31 -5.08
CA VAL A 169 -15.67 4.23 -4.79
C VAL A 169 -14.87 4.99 -5.85
N THR A 170 -13.80 5.65 -5.43
CA THR A 170 -12.90 6.36 -6.34
C THR A 170 -11.59 5.60 -6.48
N PHE A 171 -11.19 5.35 -7.72
CA PHE A 171 -9.95 4.68 -8.09
C PHE A 171 -9.07 5.63 -8.90
N SER A 172 -7.83 5.84 -8.48
CA SER A 172 -6.82 6.60 -9.21
C SER A 172 -5.81 5.66 -9.86
N ASN A 173 -5.76 5.64 -11.20
CA ASN A 173 -4.81 4.82 -11.94
C ASN A 173 -3.50 5.58 -12.18
N THR A 174 -2.93 6.15 -11.12
CA THR A 174 -1.64 6.83 -11.17
C THR A 174 -0.49 5.86 -10.85
N GLU A 175 0.71 6.18 -11.33
CA GLU A 175 1.93 5.53 -10.89
C GLU A 175 2.29 6.14 -9.52
N ALA A 176 2.17 5.36 -8.45
CA ALA A 176 2.39 5.85 -7.09
C ALA A 176 3.86 6.23 -6.88
N VAL A 177 4.79 5.35 -7.29
CA VAL A 177 6.22 5.55 -7.07
C VAL A 177 6.86 6.24 -8.26
N GLN A 178 7.20 7.52 -8.09
CA GLN A 178 7.88 8.32 -9.11
C GLN A 178 9.20 8.88 -8.57
N ILE A 179 10.32 8.29 -8.98
CA ILE A 179 11.63 8.73 -8.57
C ILE A 179 12.17 9.79 -9.55
N ARG A 180 11.90 11.05 -9.24
CA ARG A 180 12.22 12.19 -10.14
C ARG A 180 13.54 12.88 -9.82
N SER A 181 14.14 12.60 -8.68
CA SER A 181 15.37 13.23 -8.25
C SER A 181 16.21 12.28 -7.40
N GLN A 182 17.46 12.66 -7.17
CA GLN A 182 18.36 11.91 -6.27
C GLN A 182 17.80 11.79 -4.86
N LYS A 183 17.08 12.81 -4.38
CA LYS A 183 16.54 12.84 -3.01
C LYS A 183 15.17 12.17 -2.95
N TYR A 184 15.15 10.89 -2.67
CA TYR A 184 13.92 10.19 -2.30
C TYR A 184 13.65 10.40 -0.81
N THR A 185 12.77 11.35 -0.50
CA THR A 185 12.55 11.83 0.88
C THR A 185 11.65 10.87 1.68
N TYR A 186 11.75 10.96 3.02
CA TYR A 186 10.82 10.25 3.92
C TYR A 186 9.34 10.56 3.62
N SER A 187 9.02 11.84 3.39
CA SER A 187 7.63 12.24 3.09
C SER A 187 7.13 11.64 1.78
N GLN A 188 8.00 11.59 0.76
CA GLN A 188 7.66 10.95 -0.52
C GLN A 188 7.45 9.45 -0.34
N MET A 189 8.38 8.76 0.32
CA MET A 189 8.26 7.32 0.61
C MET A 189 6.95 6.99 1.34
N LYS A 190 6.62 7.75 2.40
CA LYS A 190 5.39 7.52 3.16
C LYS A 190 4.14 7.71 2.31
N LYS A 191 4.13 8.76 1.47
CA LYS A 191 3.04 9.02 0.54
C LYS A 191 2.89 7.89 -0.47
N ASP A 192 3.99 7.46 -1.09
CA ASP A 192 3.99 6.38 -2.07
C ASP A 192 3.50 5.06 -1.46
N MET A 193 3.92 4.74 -0.21
CA MET A 193 3.42 3.58 0.53
C MET A 193 1.91 3.65 0.75
N GLN A 194 1.40 4.80 1.18
CA GLN A 194 -0.03 5.01 1.42
C GLN A 194 -0.84 4.86 0.12
N GLU A 195 -0.34 5.43 -0.99
CA GLU A 195 -0.98 5.30 -2.30
C GLU A 195 -0.99 3.85 -2.80
N LEU A 196 0.12 3.10 -2.61
CA LEU A 196 0.17 1.68 -2.96
C LEU A 196 -0.77 0.85 -2.09
N ALA A 197 -0.80 1.06 -0.78
CA ALA A 197 -1.70 0.35 0.12
C ALA A 197 -3.17 0.60 -0.24
N GLN A 198 -3.52 1.81 -0.66
CA GLN A 198 -4.86 2.14 -1.12
C GLN A 198 -5.18 1.51 -2.49
N GLN A 199 -4.22 1.54 -3.44
CA GLN A 199 -4.43 1.02 -4.80
C GLN A 199 -4.51 -0.52 -4.85
N TYR A 200 -3.86 -1.21 -3.90
CA TYR A 200 -3.67 -2.66 -3.87
C TYR A 200 -4.08 -3.27 -2.52
N SER A 201 -5.16 -2.78 -1.91
CA SER A 201 -5.59 -3.14 -0.55
C SER A 201 -5.74 -4.64 -0.30
N ASP A 202 -6.10 -5.42 -1.33
CA ASP A 202 -6.26 -6.88 -1.22
C ASP A 202 -4.91 -7.63 -1.22
N TYR A 203 -3.82 -6.97 -1.56
CA TYR A 203 -2.53 -7.60 -1.82
C TYR A 203 -1.43 -7.13 -0.88
N CYS A 204 -1.65 -6.07 -0.13
CA CYS A 204 -0.63 -5.50 0.74
C CYS A 204 -1.21 -4.73 1.93
N GLU A 205 -0.37 -4.58 2.94
CA GLU A 205 -0.65 -3.82 4.14
C GLU A 205 0.53 -2.92 4.51
N MET A 206 0.24 -1.73 5.07
CA MET A 206 1.23 -0.81 5.61
C MET A 206 1.02 -0.66 7.12
N THR A 207 1.96 -1.16 7.92
CA THR A 207 1.89 -1.13 9.39
C THR A 207 3.01 -0.28 9.98
N LYS A 208 2.68 0.58 10.95
CA LYS A 208 3.69 1.33 11.71
C LYS A 208 4.30 0.42 12.79
N ILE A 209 5.59 0.11 12.68
CA ILE A 209 6.33 -0.77 13.60
C ILE A 209 7.13 -0.03 14.67
N GLY A 210 7.27 1.30 14.53
CA GLY A 210 8.03 2.10 15.47
C GLY A 210 8.04 3.59 15.13
N THR A 211 8.81 4.32 15.92
CA THR A 211 9.01 5.76 15.73
C THR A 211 10.48 6.09 15.96
N SER A 212 11.07 6.85 15.05
CA SER A 212 12.48 7.28 15.14
C SER A 212 12.70 8.31 16.26
N VAL A 213 13.94 8.63 16.54
CA VAL A 213 14.34 9.62 17.56
C VAL A 213 13.62 10.97 17.38
N GLN A 214 13.43 11.43 16.14
CA GLN A 214 12.80 12.73 15.83
C GLN A 214 11.29 12.58 15.50
N GLY A 215 10.66 11.48 15.90
CA GLY A 215 9.22 11.30 15.79
C GLY A 215 8.71 10.80 14.43
N ARG A 216 9.56 10.40 13.48
CA ARG A 216 9.13 9.84 12.19
C ARG A 216 8.74 8.38 12.34
N GLY A 217 7.60 7.99 11.73
CA GLY A 217 7.17 6.59 11.72
C GLY A 217 8.13 5.70 10.93
N ILE A 218 8.38 4.51 11.46
CA ILE A 218 9.05 3.41 10.75
C ILE A 218 7.97 2.42 10.37
N TYR A 219 7.95 1.99 9.12
CA TYR A 219 6.86 1.19 8.58
C TYR A 219 7.37 -0.14 8.04
N ASP A 220 6.57 -1.17 8.25
CA ASP A 220 6.55 -2.41 7.51
C ASP A 220 5.55 -2.28 6.36
N PHE A 221 5.93 -2.70 5.18
CA PHE A 221 5.05 -2.83 4.03
C PHE A 221 5.05 -4.28 3.58
N ALA A 222 3.97 -5.00 3.90
CA ALA A 222 3.84 -6.42 3.63
C ALA A 222 3.08 -6.66 2.33
N ILE A 223 3.57 -7.58 1.50
CA ILE A 223 2.93 -8.00 0.23
C ILE A 223 2.63 -9.50 0.31
N GLY A 224 1.43 -9.89 -0.04
CA GLY A 224 1.00 -11.30 -0.10
C GLY A 224 -0.11 -11.61 0.88
N ASN A 225 -0.41 -12.90 1.01
CA ASN A 225 -1.44 -13.38 1.91
C ASN A 225 -1.05 -13.09 3.38
N PRO A 226 -1.85 -12.32 4.13
CA PRO A 226 -1.58 -12.06 5.55
C PRO A 226 -1.60 -13.32 6.42
N ASP A 227 -2.26 -14.40 5.97
CA ASP A 227 -2.29 -15.70 6.65
C ASP A 227 -1.24 -16.66 6.11
N ALA A 228 -0.27 -16.19 5.33
CA ALA A 228 0.84 -17.03 4.91
C ALA A 228 1.62 -17.55 6.12
N GLU A 229 1.93 -18.85 6.12
CA GLU A 229 2.68 -19.49 7.20
C GLU A 229 4.15 -19.07 7.23
N GLU A 230 4.66 -18.58 6.11
CA GLU A 230 6.06 -18.22 5.92
C GLU A 230 6.23 -16.74 5.58
N SER A 231 7.36 -16.18 5.96
CA SER A 231 7.72 -14.79 5.64
C SER A 231 9.18 -14.65 5.19
N LEU A 232 9.42 -13.58 4.41
CA LEU A 232 10.75 -13.10 4.04
C LEU A 232 10.83 -11.61 4.41
N LEU A 233 11.89 -11.19 5.10
CA LEU A 233 12.05 -9.80 5.52
C LEU A 233 13.16 -9.10 4.71
N ILE A 234 12.80 -7.94 4.17
CA ILE A 234 13.70 -7.04 3.45
C ILE A 234 13.90 -5.80 4.30
N VAL A 235 15.15 -5.49 4.66
CA VAL A 235 15.48 -4.29 5.41
C VAL A 235 16.40 -3.42 4.58
N SER A 236 16.08 -2.14 4.48
CA SER A 236 16.93 -1.22 3.73
C SER A 236 17.15 0.11 4.46
N THR A 237 18.18 0.81 4.04
CA THR A 237 18.51 2.18 4.49
C THR A 237 18.69 2.29 6.01
N LEU A 238 19.44 1.32 6.60
CA LEU A 238 19.99 1.47 7.95
C LEU A 238 20.99 2.64 8.00
N HIS A 239 21.75 2.82 6.93
CA HIS A 239 22.64 3.98 6.80
C HIS A 239 21.96 5.11 6.04
N ALA A 240 22.01 6.29 6.63
CA ALA A 240 21.28 7.47 6.18
C ALA A 240 21.55 7.90 4.73
N ARG A 241 22.80 7.85 4.29
CA ARG A 241 23.24 8.30 2.95
C ARG A 241 22.89 7.30 1.83
N GLU A 242 22.42 6.12 2.19
CA GLU A 242 22.15 5.02 1.26
C GLU A 242 20.67 4.97 0.82
N TYR A 243 20.01 6.14 0.77
CA TYR A 243 18.57 6.25 0.45
C TYR A 243 18.19 5.88 -0.99
N ILE A 244 19.15 5.59 -1.86
CA ILE A 244 18.91 4.93 -3.15
C ILE A 244 18.27 3.54 -2.93
N CYS A 245 18.61 2.86 -1.83
CA CYS A 245 18.00 1.58 -1.47
C CYS A 245 16.49 1.74 -1.24
N SER A 246 16.06 2.78 -0.54
CA SER A 246 14.63 3.07 -0.35
C SER A 246 13.92 3.28 -1.69
N ALA A 247 14.52 4.01 -2.62
CA ALA A 247 13.95 4.28 -3.92
C ALA A 247 13.80 2.98 -4.75
N VAL A 248 14.84 2.14 -4.77
CA VAL A 248 14.84 0.85 -5.49
C VAL A 248 13.80 -0.10 -4.89
N MET A 249 13.72 -0.21 -3.56
CA MET A 249 12.73 -1.08 -2.88
C MET A 249 11.29 -0.62 -3.14
N MET A 250 11.02 0.67 -3.08
CA MET A 250 9.67 1.17 -3.39
C MET A 250 9.25 0.88 -4.83
N LYS A 251 10.17 1.00 -5.78
CA LYS A 251 9.88 0.64 -7.18
C LYS A 251 9.69 -0.86 -7.35
N GLU A 252 10.43 -1.69 -6.60
CA GLU A 252 10.26 -3.14 -6.58
C GLU A 252 8.89 -3.52 -6.01
N ILE A 253 8.48 -2.91 -4.89
CA ILE A 253 7.15 -3.08 -4.29
C ILE A 253 6.06 -2.78 -5.32
N GLN A 254 6.11 -1.60 -5.97
CA GLN A 254 5.16 -1.25 -7.02
C GLN A 254 5.16 -2.26 -8.15
N TYR A 255 6.35 -2.68 -8.62
CA TYR A 255 6.49 -3.66 -9.71
C TYR A 255 5.88 -5.01 -9.34
N TYR A 256 6.02 -5.48 -8.09
CA TYR A 256 5.43 -6.73 -7.62
C TYR A 256 3.91 -6.64 -7.53
N LEU A 257 3.39 -5.55 -6.99
CA LEU A 257 1.95 -5.32 -6.91
C LEU A 257 1.30 -5.21 -8.31
N GLU A 258 1.93 -4.50 -9.25
CA GLU A 258 1.47 -4.41 -10.65
C GLU A 258 1.43 -5.77 -11.35
N ASN A 259 2.25 -6.71 -10.91
CA ASN A 259 2.38 -8.05 -11.49
C ASN A 259 1.93 -9.16 -10.53
N TYR A 260 1.14 -8.87 -9.52
CA TYR A 260 0.72 -9.84 -8.48
C TYR A 260 0.15 -11.13 -9.07
N ASN A 261 -0.70 -11.03 -10.07
CA ASN A 261 -1.28 -12.16 -10.79
C ASN A 261 -0.44 -12.61 -12.02
N GLY A 262 0.73 -12.01 -12.22
CA GLY A 262 1.62 -12.25 -13.36
C GLY A 262 2.76 -13.22 -13.06
N THR A 263 3.75 -13.18 -13.96
CA THR A 263 5.01 -13.93 -13.83
C THR A 263 6.18 -12.96 -13.87
N ILE A 264 7.03 -12.98 -12.84
CA ILE A 264 8.22 -12.14 -12.72
C ILE A 264 9.47 -13.03 -12.65
N GLY A 265 10.45 -12.80 -13.50
CA GLY A 265 11.71 -13.56 -13.49
C GLY A 265 11.51 -15.09 -13.55
N GLY A 266 10.47 -15.54 -14.28
CA GLY A 266 10.09 -16.95 -14.37
C GLY A 266 9.34 -17.51 -13.15
N VAL A 267 8.89 -16.66 -12.24
CA VAL A 267 8.13 -17.04 -11.04
C VAL A 267 6.70 -16.52 -11.13
N LYS A 268 5.72 -17.40 -10.98
CA LYS A 268 4.30 -17.02 -10.84
C LYS A 268 4.11 -16.37 -9.46
N MET A 269 3.82 -15.07 -9.45
CA MET A 269 3.78 -14.26 -8.23
C MET A 269 2.74 -14.77 -7.23
N SER A 270 1.52 -15.04 -7.67
CA SER A 270 0.46 -15.54 -6.79
C SER A 270 0.83 -16.86 -6.09
N ASN A 271 1.60 -17.76 -6.74
CA ASN A 271 2.03 -19.02 -6.11
C ASN A 271 3.05 -18.81 -4.98
N VAL A 272 3.82 -17.74 -5.03
CA VAL A 272 4.76 -17.36 -3.96
C VAL A 272 4.00 -16.65 -2.85
N LEU A 273 3.25 -15.62 -3.21
CA LEU A 273 2.63 -14.69 -2.27
C LEU A 273 1.44 -15.29 -1.50
N GLN A 274 0.88 -16.42 -1.94
CA GLN A 274 -0.08 -17.21 -1.17
C GLN A 274 0.56 -17.99 0.00
N LYS A 275 1.84 -18.36 -0.14
CA LYS A 275 2.55 -19.18 0.85
C LYS A 275 3.52 -18.40 1.71
N MET A 276 4.06 -17.32 1.17
CA MET A 276 5.06 -16.47 1.82
C MET A 276 4.70 -15.01 1.70
N GLN A 277 4.53 -14.32 2.81
CA GLN A 277 4.39 -12.87 2.86
C GLN A 277 5.77 -12.22 2.81
N ILE A 278 5.93 -11.19 1.98
CA ILE A 278 7.20 -10.45 1.85
C ILE A 278 7.05 -9.11 2.55
N HIS A 279 7.86 -8.90 3.59
CA HIS A 279 7.88 -7.70 4.42
C HIS A 279 9.02 -6.77 4.03
N TYR A 280 8.75 -5.46 3.97
CA TYR A 280 9.73 -4.44 3.60
C TYR A 280 9.81 -3.34 4.66
N ILE A 281 10.96 -3.20 5.32
CA ILE A 281 11.33 -1.98 6.03
C ILE A 281 12.14 -1.11 5.06
N VAL A 282 11.44 -0.28 4.29
CA VAL A 282 12.04 0.48 3.17
C VAL A 282 13.02 1.55 3.65
N MET A 283 12.74 2.21 4.76
CA MET A 283 13.60 3.27 5.33
C MET A 283 13.70 3.11 6.83
N ALA A 284 14.66 2.29 7.26
CA ALA A 284 14.88 2.02 8.68
C ALA A 284 15.41 3.25 9.45
N ASN A 285 16.05 4.22 8.76
CA ASN A 285 16.68 5.39 9.35
C ASN A 285 16.14 6.72 8.78
N PRO A 286 14.87 7.07 9.03
CA PRO A 286 14.24 8.23 8.41
C PRO A 286 14.83 9.57 8.86
N ASP A 287 15.30 9.68 10.10
CA ASP A 287 15.94 10.90 10.61
C ASP A 287 17.30 11.13 9.99
N GLY A 288 18.10 10.07 9.93
CA GLY A 288 19.40 10.12 9.29
C GLY A 288 19.30 10.48 7.81
N VAL A 289 18.33 9.89 7.07
CA VAL A 289 18.06 10.23 5.67
C VAL A 289 17.74 11.72 5.53
N THR A 290 16.88 12.27 6.38
CA THR A 290 16.58 13.70 6.39
C THR A 290 17.82 14.54 6.60
N ILE A 291 18.69 14.18 7.54
CA ILE A 291 19.97 14.87 7.80
C ILE A 291 20.89 14.76 6.57
N SER A 292 21.02 13.56 5.98
CA SER A 292 21.85 13.34 4.81
C SER A 292 21.39 14.18 3.60
N GLN A 293 20.08 14.33 3.42
CA GLN A 293 19.52 15.07 2.29
C GLN A 293 19.53 16.61 2.48
N THR A 294 19.64 17.09 3.71
CA THR A 294 19.48 18.53 3.99
C THR A 294 20.71 19.22 4.57
N LYS A 295 21.51 18.52 5.38
CA LYS A 295 22.61 19.13 6.17
C LYS A 295 23.99 18.55 5.87
N HIS A 296 24.10 17.21 5.85
CA HIS A 296 25.37 16.49 5.77
C HIS A 296 25.27 15.31 4.80
N SER A 297 25.53 15.54 3.53
CA SER A 297 25.31 14.54 2.47
C SER A 297 25.93 13.17 2.72
N ARG A 298 27.05 13.11 3.46
CA ARG A 298 27.74 11.86 3.82
C ARG A 298 27.32 11.29 5.17
N TRP A 299 26.26 11.85 5.80
CA TRP A 299 25.77 11.37 7.09
C TRP A 299 25.33 9.91 7.00
N LYS A 300 25.83 9.06 7.89
CA LYS A 300 25.57 7.63 7.91
C LYS A 300 24.65 7.20 9.05
N SER A 301 24.76 7.90 10.18
CA SER A 301 24.12 7.57 11.44
C SER A 301 22.64 7.99 11.53
N ASN A 302 21.97 7.66 12.62
CA ASN A 302 20.62 8.13 12.92
C ASN A 302 20.61 9.59 13.45
N GLY A 303 19.48 10.05 13.96
CA GLY A 303 19.30 11.39 14.52
C GLY A 303 20.12 11.69 15.77
N ARG A 304 20.64 10.67 16.46
CA ARG A 304 21.53 10.78 17.64
C ARG A 304 23.01 10.58 17.32
N GLY A 305 23.34 10.30 16.07
CA GLY A 305 24.72 10.04 15.66
C GLY A 305 25.17 8.58 15.85
N VAL A 306 24.24 7.64 16.02
CA VAL A 306 24.52 6.22 16.15
C VAL A 306 24.47 5.54 14.78
N ASP A 307 25.48 4.74 14.44
CA ASP A 307 25.47 3.83 13.29
C ASP A 307 24.53 2.67 13.61
N LEU A 308 23.32 2.69 13.02
CA LEU A 308 22.31 1.67 13.30
C LEU A 308 22.79 0.25 12.97
N ASN A 309 23.64 0.10 11.94
CA ASN A 309 24.23 -1.20 11.58
C ASN A 309 25.45 -1.57 12.46
N ARG A 310 25.54 -0.95 13.64
CA ARG A 310 26.44 -1.29 14.75
C ARG A 310 25.68 -1.38 16.08
N ASN A 311 24.35 -1.18 16.06
CA ASN A 311 23.54 -1.09 17.28
C ASN A 311 22.68 -2.35 17.55
N PHE A 312 22.83 -3.42 16.76
CA PHE A 312 22.13 -4.70 17.01
C PHE A 312 22.90 -5.55 18.01
N PRO A 313 22.24 -6.44 18.77
CA PRO A 313 22.91 -7.43 19.60
C PRO A 313 23.80 -8.33 18.74
N ALA A 314 24.99 -8.59 19.23
CA ALA A 314 25.91 -9.54 18.63
C ALA A 314 26.52 -10.39 19.73
N LYS A 315 27.06 -11.58 19.37
CA LYS A 315 27.71 -12.47 20.32
C LYS A 315 28.83 -11.77 21.12
N HIS A 316 29.48 -10.80 20.50
CA HIS A 316 30.56 -10.00 21.07
C HIS A 316 30.31 -8.50 20.89
N PHE A 317 29.10 -8.02 21.25
CA PHE A 317 28.79 -6.60 21.19
C PHE A 317 29.71 -5.83 22.15
N ILE A 318 30.49 -4.92 21.58
CA ILE A 318 31.34 -4.00 22.34
C ILE A 318 30.91 -2.57 21.98
N PRO A 319 30.45 -1.74 22.94
CA PRO A 319 30.24 -0.33 22.69
C PRO A 319 31.53 0.33 22.19
N GLY A 320 31.45 1.08 21.11
CA GLY A 320 32.63 1.69 20.54
C GLY A 320 32.37 2.87 19.63
N GLY A 321 33.41 3.60 19.30
CA GLY A 321 33.35 4.87 18.58
C GLY A 321 32.95 6.05 19.46
N LYS A 322 32.99 7.25 18.89
CA LYS A 322 32.50 8.47 19.55
C LYS A 322 31.19 8.92 18.92
N LYS A 323 30.30 9.46 19.74
CA LYS A 323 28.99 9.95 19.27
C LYS A 323 29.18 10.92 18.10
N GLY A 324 28.47 10.65 17.00
CA GLY A 324 28.55 11.44 15.77
C GLY A 324 29.65 11.00 14.80
N GLU A 325 30.59 10.16 15.21
CA GLU A 325 31.57 9.53 14.30
C GLU A 325 30.96 8.31 13.57
N GLN A 326 31.50 8.05 12.40
CA GLN A 326 31.10 6.86 11.63
C GLN A 326 31.49 5.59 12.40
N GLY A 327 30.52 4.69 12.58
CA GLY A 327 30.71 3.45 13.29
C GLY A 327 30.42 3.50 14.80
N TYR A 328 30.00 4.64 15.35
CA TYR A 328 29.55 4.70 16.75
C TYR A 328 28.34 3.80 16.98
N SER A 329 28.52 2.80 17.84
CA SER A 329 27.53 1.74 18.08
C SER A 329 26.41 2.10 19.06
N GLY A 330 26.46 3.30 19.65
CA GLY A 330 25.58 3.66 20.77
C GLY A 330 26.09 3.11 22.12
N PRO A 331 25.42 3.48 23.24
CA PRO A 331 25.85 3.09 24.59
C PRO A 331 25.57 1.60 24.90
N LYS A 332 24.64 0.99 24.22
CA LYS A 332 24.29 -0.44 24.33
C LYS A 332 23.57 -0.92 23.07
N ALA A 333 23.51 -2.23 22.89
CA ALA A 333 22.70 -2.81 21.83
C ALA A 333 21.23 -2.42 21.96
N LEU A 334 20.59 -2.12 20.83
CA LEU A 334 19.21 -1.65 20.72
C LEU A 334 18.91 -0.40 21.57
N SER A 335 19.91 0.46 21.74
CA SER A 335 19.69 1.77 22.39
C SER A 335 18.87 2.72 21.53
N GLU A 336 18.83 2.48 20.24
CA GLU A 336 18.12 3.35 19.29
C GLU A 336 16.73 2.77 18.96
N PRO A 337 15.69 3.63 18.94
CA PRO A 337 14.33 3.18 18.64
C PRO A 337 14.20 2.55 17.25
N GLU A 338 15.02 2.99 16.28
CA GLU A 338 15.05 2.47 14.93
C GLU A 338 15.53 1.01 14.89
N SER A 339 16.68 0.72 15.50
CA SER A 339 17.20 -0.65 15.58
C SER A 339 16.33 -1.55 16.44
N TYR A 340 15.71 -1.00 17.48
CA TYR A 340 14.74 -1.73 18.31
C TYR A 340 13.50 -2.14 17.53
N ALA A 341 12.93 -1.22 16.70
CA ALA A 341 11.77 -1.50 15.86
C ALA A 341 12.07 -2.61 14.82
N VAL A 342 13.21 -2.51 14.12
CA VAL A 342 13.67 -3.53 13.17
C VAL A 342 13.83 -4.90 13.85
N ALA A 343 14.53 -4.94 14.99
CA ALA A 343 14.75 -6.18 15.72
C ALA A 343 13.44 -6.78 16.29
N THR A 344 12.48 -5.92 16.66
CA THR A 344 11.19 -6.36 17.17
C THR A 344 10.36 -7.01 16.07
N LEU A 345 10.22 -6.37 14.90
CA LEU A 345 9.53 -6.99 13.77
C LEU A 345 10.20 -8.31 13.36
N THR A 346 11.53 -8.35 13.27
CA THR A 346 12.26 -9.60 12.93
C THR A 346 11.87 -10.74 13.85
N ARG A 347 11.84 -10.51 15.17
CA ARG A 347 11.44 -11.53 16.17
C ARG A 347 9.96 -11.88 16.09
N GLN A 348 9.09 -10.92 15.77
CA GLN A 348 7.65 -11.18 15.57
C GLN A 348 7.42 -12.10 14.38
N LEU A 349 8.04 -11.83 13.24
CA LEU A 349 7.92 -12.65 12.04
C LEU A 349 8.46 -14.08 12.26
N MET A 350 9.54 -14.23 13.04
CA MET A 350 10.04 -15.56 13.44
C MET A 350 9.01 -16.37 14.22
N LYS A 351 8.23 -15.72 15.09
CA LYS A 351 7.25 -16.39 15.95
C LYS A 351 5.91 -16.62 15.28
N GLN A 352 5.47 -15.69 14.45
CA GLN A 352 4.13 -15.64 13.90
C GLN A 352 4.02 -16.19 12.48
N GLN A 353 5.08 -16.06 11.68
CA GLN A 353 5.07 -16.39 10.26
C GLN A 353 6.34 -17.16 9.82
N ASN A 354 6.97 -17.92 10.71
CA ASN A 354 8.12 -18.73 10.36
C ASN A 354 9.10 -18.06 9.39
N LEU A 355 9.72 -16.94 9.80
CA LEU A 355 10.66 -16.17 8.99
C LEU A 355 11.71 -17.06 8.32
N GLN A 356 11.73 -17.15 7.00
CA GLN A 356 12.62 -18.00 6.23
C GLN A 356 14.01 -17.39 6.00
N GLY A 357 14.08 -16.06 5.94
CA GLY A 357 15.35 -15.36 5.72
C GLY A 357 15.24 -13.86 5.75
N VAL A 358 16.38 -13.19 5.70
CA VAL A 358 16.48 -11.73 5.67
C VAL A 358 17.41 -11.27 4.56
N VAL A 359 16.97 -10.31 3.75
CA VAL A 359 17.82 -9.60 2.79
C VAL A 359 18.01 -8.15 3.27
N ASN A 360 19.24 -7.77 3.52
CA ASN A 360 19.59 -6.43 3.97
C ASN A 360 20.21 -5.63 2.82
N TYR A 361 19.54 -4.55 2.39
CA TYR A 361 20.00 -3.69 1.29
C TYR A 361 20.76 -2.48 1.81
N HIS A 362 21.96 -2.34 1.29
CA HIS A 362 22.90 -1.25 1.52
C HIS A 362 23.39 -0.65 0.19
N ALA A 363 24.16 0.38 0.25
CA ALA A 363 24.94 0.94 -0.84
C ALA A 363 26.28 1.44 -0.25
N MET A 364 27.44 1.04 -0.83
CA MET A 364 27.64 0.88 -2.26
C MET A 364 28.67 -0.19 -2.59
N GLY A 365 28.81 -0.50 -3.89
CA GLY A 365 29.93 -1.33 -4.34
C GLY A 365 29.55 -2.44 -5.30
N ARG A 366 28.25 -2.74 -5.49
CA ARG A 366 27.77 -3.89 -6.27
C ARG A 366 28.39 -5.20 -5.81
N ILE A 367 28.37 -5.42 -4.49
CA ILE A 367 28.91 -6.60 -3.82
C ILE A 367 27.84 -7.25 -2.96
N ILE A 368 28.01 -8.56 -2.68
CA ILE A 368 27.10 -9.32 -1.85
C ILE A 368 27.89 -10.02 -0.74
N TYR A 369 27.49 -9.78 0.51
CA TYR A 369 27.94 -10.50 1.68
C TYR A 369 27.03 -11.72 1.87
N GLY A 370 27.53 -12.90 1.58
CA GLY A 370 26.82 -14.18 1.69
C GLY A 370 27.63 -15.25 2.41
N ASP A 371 28.76 -14.88 3.04
CA ASP A 371 29.57 -15.77 3.83
C ASP A 371 28.77 -16.28 5.05
N CYS A 372 28.89 -17.56 5.36
CA CYS A 372 28.22 -18.21 6.47
C CYS A 372 29.12 -19.26 7.09
N THR A 373 29.52 -19.03 8.33
CA THR A 373 30.32 -19.98 9.12
C THR A 373 29.44 -21.01 9.83
N LYS A 374 28.17 -20.72 10.07
CA LYS A 374 27.24 -21.54 10.83
C LYS A 374 26.67 -22.66 9.95
N GLY A 375 27.02 -23.91 10.25
CA GLY A 375 26.70 -25.06 9.42
C GLY A 375 25.22 -25.24 9.11
N SER A 376 24.33 -24.98 10.10
CA SER A 376 22.87 -25.09 9.95
C SER A 376 22.28 -24.06 8.97
N LEU A 377 22.94 -22.93 8.75
CA LEU A 377 22.46 -21.84 7.87
C LEU A 377 23.11 -21.84 6.49
N LYS A 378 24.19 -22.61 6.30
CA LYS A 378 24.98 -22.57 5.06
C LYS A 378 24.15 -22.78 3.81
N LYS A 379 23.32 -23.82 3.81
CA LYS A 379 22.52 -24.22 2.65
C LYS A 379 21.66 -23.07 2.14
N ASP A 380 20.86 -22.47 3.03
CA ASP A 380 19.90 -21.45 2.63
C ASP A 380 20.55 -20.08 2.43
N THR A 381 21.58 -19.75 3.22
CA THR A 381 22.36 -18.51 3.00
C THR A 381 23.07 -18.53 1.64
N TYR A 382 23.73 -19.62 1.28
CA TYR A 382 24.36 -19.74 -0.04
C TYR A 382 23.34 -19.79 -1.17
N LYS A 383 22.19 -20.42 -0.98
CA LYS A 383 21.09 -20.42 -1.94
C LYS A 383 20.61 -18.98 -2.22
N MET A 384 20.41 -18.16 -1.18
CA MET A 384 20.07 -16.74 -1.32
C MET A 384 21.18 -15.96 -2.04
N TYR A 385 22.44 -16.19 -1.65
CA TYR A 385 23.61 -15.55 -2.24
C TYR A 385 23.74 -15.88 -3.74
N ASP A 386 23.67 -17.14 -4.13
CA ASP A 386 23.82 -17.59 -5.51
C ASP A 386 22.73 -17.05 -6.41
N ILE A 387 21.48 -16.99 -5.92
CA ILE A 387 20.34 -16.36 -6.61
C ILE A 387 20.64 -14.87 -6.84
N ALA A 388 21.00 -14.15 -5.80
CA ALA A 388 21.29 -12.72 -5.88
C ALA A 388 22.46 -12.45 -6.83
N LYS A 389 23.57 -13.18 -6.71
CA LYS A 389 24.75 -13.08 -7.56
C LYS A 389 24.43 -13.35 -9.03
N LYS A 390 23.68 -14.42 -9.30
CA LYS A 390 23.29 -14.80 -10.67
C LYS A 390 22.44 -13.73 -11.36
N ILE A 391 21.53 -13.10 -10.63
CA ILE A 391 20.61 -12.13 -11.17
C ILE A 391 21.28 -10.76 -11.33
N THR A 392 22.00 -10.29 -10.31
CA THR A 392 22.57 -8.93 -10.31
C THR A 392 23.90 -8.84 -11.06
N GLY A 393 24.66 -9.94 -11.14
CA GLY A 393 26.04 -9.94 -11.58
C GLY A 393 27.01 -9.26 -10.61
N TYR A 394 26.59 -9.06 -9.34
CA TYR A 394 27.44 -8.41 -8.33
C TYR A 394 28.56 -9.34 -7.87
N SER A 395 29.66 -8.74 -7.45
CA SER A 395 30.82 -9.48 -6.95
C SER A 395 30.60 -10.03 -5.54
N LYS A 396 31.32 -11.06 -5.16
CA LYS A 396 31.44 -11.46 -3.75
C LYS A 396 32.08 -10.33 -2.97
N ALA A 397 31.49 -9.98 -1.83
CA ALA A 397 32.16 -9.08 -0.91
C ALA A 397 33.47 -9.73 -0.38
N PRO A 398 34.51 -8.94 -0.07
CA PRO A 398 35.66 -9.45 0.64
C PRO A 398 35.19 -10.16 1.90
N ASP A 399 35.80 -11.30 2.23
CA ASP A 399 35.50 -11.97 3.49
C ASP A 399 35.66 -10.93 4.60
N SER A 400 34.59 -10.69 5.34
CA SER A 400 34.66 -9.85 6.52
C SER A 400 35.60 -10.55 7.48
N GLY A 401 36.87 -10.22 7.37
CA GLY A 401 37.89 -10.79 8.24
C GLY A 401 37.39 -10.67 9.67
N SER A 402 37.69 -11.64 10.50
CA SER A 402 37.37 -11.70 11.94
C SER A 402 37.94 -10.52 12.75
N GLY A 403 38.06 -9.34 12.11
CA GLY A 403 38.45 -8.10 12.73
C GLY A 403 37.39 -7.68 13.74
N LYS A 404 37.84 -7.35 14.94
CA LYS A 404 37.03 -6.84 16.05
C LYS A 404 36.07 -5.77 15.53
N SER A 405 34.83 -6.17 15.19
CA SER A 405 33.76 -5.25 14.83
C SER A 405 33.21 -4.63 16.10
N TRP A 406 33.21 -3.31 16.16
CA TRP A 406 32.58 -2.56 17.23
C TRP A 406 31.06 -2.66 17.08
N GLY A 407 30.36 -3.07 18.11
CA GLY A 407 28.91 -3.30 18.07
C GLY A 407 28.51 -4.46 17.17
N GLY A 408 27.20 -4.60 16.93
CA GLY A 408 26.60 -5.66 16.11
C GLY A 408 26.00 -5.16 14.82
N GLN A 409 26.30 -5.83 13.73
CA GLN A 409 25.61 -5.63 12.45
C GLN A 409 24.27 -6.36 12.46
N TYR A 410 23.30 -5.85 11.71
CA TYR A 410 21.98 -6.48 11.62
C TYR A 410 22.06 -7.92 11.06
N ARG A 411 22.90 -8.14 10.04
CA ARG A 411 23.10 -9.48 9.46
C ARG A 411 23.67 -10.46 10.50
N GLU A 412 24.66 -10.05 11.29
CA GLU A 412 25.22 -10.87 12.38
C GLU A 412 24.18 -11.19 13.44
N TYR A 413 23.38 -10.19 13.84
CA TYR A 413 22.25 -10.41 14.75
C TYR A 413 21.31 -11.50 14.25
N VAL A 414 20.90 -11.43 12.97
CA VAL A 414 19.99 -12.40 12.35
C VAL A 414 20.60 -13.78 12.30
N MET A 415 21.87 -13.91 11.88
CA MET A 415 22.51 -15.21 11.69
C MET A 415 22.96 -15.84 13.00
N ASP A 416 23.62 -15.08 13.86
CA ASP A 416 24.30 -15.63 15.03
C ASP A 416 23.37 -15.81 16.23
N LEU A 417 22.45 -14.85 16.44
CA LEU A 417 21.54 -14.89 17.59
C LEU A 417 20.15 -15.43 17.24
N LEU A 418 19.61 -15.08 16.07
CA LEU A 418 18.28 -15.55 15.68
C LEU A 418 18.30 -16.84 14.88
N ASN A 419 19.46 -17.31 14.46
CA ASN A 419 19.63 -18.53 13.69
C ASN A 419 18.76 -18.57 12.41
N LYS A 420 18.77 -17.47 11.66
CA LYS A 420 18.07 -17.37 10.37
C LYS A 420 19.04 -16.98 9.25
N PRO A 421 18.87 -17.49 8.02
CA PRO A 421 19.75 -17.14 6.90
C PRO A 421 19.60 -15.66 6.55
N SER A 422 20.73 -15.01 6.24
CA SER A 422 20.75 -13.60 5.87
C SER A 422 21.89 -13.28 4.91
N ILE A 423 21.59 -12.41 3.94
CA ILE A 423 22.58 -11.80 3.04
C ILE A 423 22.50 -10.29 3.10
N THR A 424 23.62 -9.62 2.78
CA THR A 424 23.64 -8.17 2.55
C THR A 424 24.00 -7.90 1.10
N ILE A 425 23.20 -7.07 0.44
CA ILE A 425 23.40 -6.64 -0.96
C ILE A 425 23.75 -5.15 -0.95
N GLU A 426 24.93 -4.80 -1.41
CA GLU A 426 25.40 -3.43 -1.59
C GLU A 426 25.15 -3.03 -3.03
N ILE A 427 24.10 -2.24 -3.28
CA ILE A 427 23.76 -1.76 -4.63
C ILE A 427 24.58 -0.49 -4.99
N GLY A 428 24.59 -0.13 -6.28
CA GLY A 428 25.25 1.08 -6.76
C GLY A 428 26.76 0.94 -6.94
N SER A 429 27.33 1.87 -7.68
CA SER A 429 28.78 1.92 -7.89
C SER A 429 29.53 2.43 -6.64
N SER A 430 30.86 2.35 -6.67
CA SER A 430 31.75 2.65 -5.53
C SER A 430 31.82 4.13 -5.13
N VAL A 431 30.92 5.00 -5.59
CA VAL A 431 30.91 6.43 -5.25
C VAL A 431 29.93 6.71 -4.13
N ALA A 432 30.39 7.32 -3.03
CA ALA A 432 29.53 7.75 -1.94
C ALA A 432 28.44 8.71 -2.44
N LEU A 433 27.19 8.45 -2.10
CA LEU A 433 25.98 9.02 -2.70
C LEU A 433 25.81 8.54 -4.15
N CYS A 434 25.25 7.34 -4.30
CA CYS A 434 24.91 6.81 -5.61
C CYS A 434 24.13 7.84 -6.44
N PRO A 435 24.62 8.29 -7.58
CA PRO A 435 23.95 9.28 -8.40
C PRO A 435 22.58 8.81 -8.84
N HIS A 436 21.65 9.74 -9.06
CA HIS A 436 20.27 9.42 -9.45
C HIS A 436 20.18 8.54 -10.71
N TRP A 437 21.07 8.73 -11.69
CA TRP A 437 21.07 7.92 -12.91
C TRP A 437 21.31 6.42 -12.67
N GLN A 438 21.90 6.05 -11.52
CA GLN A 438 22.08 4.63 -11.15
C GLN A 438 20.79 3.97 -10.67
N TYR A 439 19.80 4.74 -10.23
CA TYR A 439 18.56 4.21 -9.69
C TYR A 439 17.90 3.18 -10.62
N GLU A 440 17.67 3.54 -11.87
CA GLU A 440 17.02 2.63 -12.83
C GLU A 440 17.89 1.39 -13.11
N ILE A 441 19.20 1.56 -13.21
CA ILE A 441 20.13 0.44 -13.39
C ILE A 441 20.06 -0.53 -12.22
N GLU A 442 20.07 0.00 -10.99
CA GLU A 442 20.02 -0.83 -9.80
C GLU A 442 18.64 -1.50 -9.63
N PHE A 443 17.56 -0.81 -9.97
CA PHE A 443 16.23 -1.43 -10.02
C PHE A 443 16.21 -2.59 -11.03
N GLN A 444 16.65 -2.38 -12.27
CA GLN A 444 16.66 -3.44 -13.28
C GLN A 444 17.50 -4.65 -12.88
N LYS A 445 18.62 -4.44 -12.18
CA LYS A 445 19.47 -5.52 -11.67
C LYS A 445 18.85 -6.28 -10.50
N ASN A 446 18.09 -5.63 -9.64
CA ASN A 446 17.60 -6.22 -8.40
C ASN A 446 16.15 -6.72 -8.46
N ARG A 447 15.31 -6.23 -9.37
CA ARG A 447 13.84 -6.45 -9.43
C ARG A 447 13.35 -7.91 -9.39
N TYR A 448 14.24 -8.87 -9.61
CA TYR A 448 13.91 -10.30 -9.55
C TYR A 448 14.50 -11.02 -8.33
N VAL A 449 15.39 -10.37 -7.58
CA VAL A 449 16.17 -11.00 -6.52
C VAL A 449 15.25 -11.51 -5.41
N VAL A 450 14.43 -10.63 -4.86
CA VAL A 450 13.59 -10.94 -3.69
C VAL A 450 12.57 -12.03 -4.02
N VAL A 451 11.83 -11.91 -5.13
CA VAL A 451 10.83 -12.92 -5.51
C VAL A 451 11.46 -14.28 -5.83
N ARG A 452 12.67 -14.30 -6.40
CA ARG A 452 13.39 -15.55 -6.68
C ARG A 452 13.90 -16.19 -5.40
N ILE A 453 14.35 -15.41 -4.42
CA ILE A 453 14.71 -15.89 -3.08
C ILE A 453 13.47 -16.44 -2.37
N ALA A 454 12.37 -15.67 -2.35
CA ALA A 454 11.11 -16.10 -1.76
C ALA A 454 10.62 -17.44 -2.36
N ASN A 455 10.65 -17.56 -3.69
CA ASN A 455 10.27 -18.80 -4.38
C ASN A 455 11.18 -19.99 -4.04
N ALA A 456 12.42 -19.73 -3.71
CA ALA A 456 13.39 -20.79 -3.42
C ALA A 456 13.38 -21.24 -1.95
N LEU A 457 12.92 -20.40 -1.04
CA LEU A 457 12.89 -20.69 0.40
C LEU A 457 11.53 -21.20 0.91
N LYS A 458 10.44 -20.97 0.15
CA LYS A 458 9.08 -21.43 0.49
C LYS A 458 8.97 -22.95 0.47
#